data_83e5f16fedece3c505ba03fa8ffc13ab
#
_entry.id   83e5f16fedece3c505ba03fa8ffc13ab
#
_cell.length_a   1.000
_cell.length_b   1.000
_cell.length_c   1.000
_cell.angle_alpha   90.00
_cell.angle_beta   90.00
_cell.angle_gamma   90.00
#
_symmetry.space_group_name_H-M   'P 1'
#
loop_
_entity.id
_entity.type
_entity.pdbx_description
1 polymer ?
#
loop_
_entity_poly.entity_id
_entity_poly.type
_entity_poly.pdbx_seq_one_letter_code
_entity_poly.pdbx_strand_id
1 'polypeptide(L)'
;MSEQIDIGVLSESFNEFLSAEWPREKAVAYARGDATYAADLWAQVSALGWPALSVSEAMGGLGMGTQATAALHEAVGYAAAPLPLLGTMLAVALLEAAGSGAQKELLLSGLADGSTRACVSQPSDTPLNVDGQTLNGTVVDVLDAPVASMLFLRAERAGKAVWLAIPADAQGVSTERALLADTTRSIGSVALNNVSVDSVHILVPADPVALDNELLRLAAIALAADALGGGNAVLVATIEYLKIREQFGRVIGSFQALKHRVADHKAALEAARGLVEFAAGMESDSPQALLAALTAKQHVTRIAAEVARDCIQLHGGVGFTSEYVPHIYLKRAKLNEALFGTRSVLLDRIADMLEAA
;
A
#
# COMPACT_ATOMS: atom_id res chain seq x y z
N MET A 1 17.27 24.38 11.78
CA MET A 1 17.25 24.12 10.32
C MET A 1 17.27 22.62 10.19
N SER A 2 16.12 21.98 9.97
CA SER A 2 16.11 20.56 9.60
C SER A 2 16.80 20.45 8.24
N GLU A 3 17.86 19.64 8.14
CA GLU A 3 18.41 19.26 6.84
C GLU A 3 17.25 18.69 6.01
N GLN A 4 16.96 19.33 4.89
CA GLN A 4 15.95 18.86 3.96
C GLN A 4 16.47 17.55 3.36
N ILE A 5 15.92 16.43 3.80
CA ILE A 5 16.36 15.11 3.35
C ILE A 5 16.07 15.02 1.85
N ASP A 6 17.11 14.69 1.08
CA ASP A 6 16.98 14.47 -0.36
C ASP A 6 16.23 13.15 -0.61
N ILE A 7 15.00 13.27 -1.12
CA ILE A 7 14.13 12.13 -1.44
C ILE A 7 14.79 11.19 -2.46
N GLY A 8 15.63 11.73 -3.36
CA GLY A 8 16.41 10.93 -4.32
C GLY A 8 17.37 9.96 -3.62
N VAL A 9 18.17 10.47 -2.67
CA VAL A 9 19.10 9.67 -1.86
C VAL A 9 18.35 8.61 -1.04
N LEU A 10 17.20 8.99 -0.46
CA LEU A 10 16.39 8.07 0.31
C LEU A 10 15.83 6.94 -0.58
N SER A 11 15.32 7.29 -1.76
CA SER A 11 14.82 6.33 -2.75
C SER A 11 15.91 5.36 -3.21
N GLU A 12 17.12 5.85 -3.47
CA GLU A 12 18.28 5.00 -3.81
C GLU A 12 18.59 4.02 -2.69
N SER A 13 18.62 4.47 -1.44
CA SER A 13 18.87 3.60 -0.27
C SER A 13 17.83 2.49 -0.13
N PHE A 14 16.52 2.79 -0.32
CA PHE A 14 15.47 1.78 -0.29
C PHE A 14 15.65 0.73 -1.40
N ASN A 15 15.96 1.18 -2.61
CA ASN A 15 16.15 0.29 -3.76
C ASN A 15 17.41 -0.57 -3.62
N GLU A 16 18.53 -0.02 -3.14
CA GLU A 16 19.76 -0.76 -2.88
C GLU A 16 19.53 -1.86 -1.84
N PHE A 17 18.89 -1.53 -0.72
CA PHE A 17 18.57 -2.49 0.32
C PHE A 17 17.67 -3.63 -0.21
N LEU A 18 16.57 -3.29 -0.88
CA LEU A 18 15.65 -4.31 -1.41
C LEU A 18 16.29 -5.13 -2.54
N SER A 19 17.16 -4.55 -3.35
CA SER A 19 17.89 -5.30 -4.38
C SER A 19 18.83 -6.34 -3.78
N ALA A 20 19.43 -6.05 -2.63
CA ALA A 20 20.34 -6.95 -1.91
C ALA A 20 19.54 -8.03 -1.13
N GLU A 21 18.55 -7.62 -0.34
CA GLU A 21 17.87 -8.49 0.61
C GLU A 21 16.65 -9.21 0.03
N TRP A 22 16.01 -8.62 -1.00
CA TRP A 22 14.80 -9.16 -1.65
C TRP A 22 14.92 -9.12 -3.18
N PRO A 23 15.91 -9.79 -3.78
CA PRO A 23 16.05 -9.85 -5.23
C PRO A 23 14.86 -10.55 -5.88
N ARG A 24 14.71 -10.37 -7.19
CA ARG A 24 13.60 -10.89 -8.01
C ARG A 24 13.34 -12.39 -7.82
N GLU A 25 14.38 -13.17 -7.67
CA GLU A 25 14.30 -14.62 -7.45
C GLU A 25 13.59 -14.96 -6.14
N LYS A 26 13.84 -14.18 -5.09
CA LYS A 26 13.12 -14.32 -3.80
C LYS A 26 11.64 -13.97 -3.97
N ALA A 27 11.30 -12.92 -4.71
CA ALA A 27 9.91 -12.57 -4.98
C ALA A 27 9.16 -13.67 -5.75
N VAL A 28 9.80 -14.27 -6.75
CA VAL A 28 9.25 -15.42 -7.50
C VAL A 28 9.07 -16.64 -6.59
N ALA A 29 10.08 -16.97 -5.78
CA ALA A 29 10.00 -18.08 -4.85
C ALA A 29 8.88 -17.88 -3.81
N TYR A 30 8.78 -16.66 -3.26
CA TYR A 30 7.74 -16.29 -2.31
C TYR A 30 6.34 -16.42 -2.92
N ALA A 31 6.15 -15.93 -4.13
CA ALA A 31 4.85 -15.96 -4.81
C ALA A 31 4.31 -17.38 -5.08
N ARG A 32 5.15 -18.41 -4.97
CA ARG A 32 4.79 -19.84 -5.08
C ARG A 32 4.51 -20.51 -3.75
N GLY A 33 4.83 -19.84 -2.64
CA GLY A 33 4.65 -20.36 -1.29
C GLY A 33 3.34 -19.92 -0.66
N ASP A 34 3.14 -20.35 0.58
CA ASP A 34 1.93 -20.08 1.37
C ASP A 34 2.16 -19.03 2.48
N ALA A 35 3.34 -18.42 2.52
CA ALA A 35 3.64 -17.38 3.50
C ALA A 35 2.71 -16.17 3.35
N THR A 36 2.41 -15.50 4.47
CA THR A 36 1.49 -14.35 4.49
C THR A 36 2.23 -13.02 4.43
N TYR A 37 3.47 -12.99 4.89
CA TYR A 37 4.41 -11.87 4.76
C TYR A 37 5.85 -12.37 4.93
N ALA A 38 6.84 -11.55 4.54
CA ALA A 38 8.25 -11.88 4.67
C ALA A 38 8.76 -11.47 6.07
N ALA A 39 8.66 -12.37 7.06
CA ALA A 39 8.98 -12.07 8.46
C ALA A 39 10.43 -11.60 8.67
N ASP A 40 11.39 -12.28 8.05
CA ASP A 40 12.81 -11.91 8.15
C ASP A 40 13.09 -10.54 7.53
N LEU A 41 12.48 -10.25 6.38
CA LEU A 41 12.60 -8.94 5.74
C LEU A 41 11.92 -7.86 6.59
N TRP A 42 10.75 -8.16 7.20
CA TRP A 42 10.07 -7.25 8.11
C TRP A 42 10.97 -6.87 9.30
N ALA A 43 11.63 -7.83 9.92
CA ALA A 43 12.56 -7.58 11.02
C ALA A 43 13.72 -6.65 10.60
N GLN A 44 14.27 -6.86 9.40
CA GLN A 44 15.35 -6.03 8.86
C GLN A 44 14.89 -4.60 8.58
N VAL A 45 13.75 -4.40 7.90
CA VAL A 45 13.25 -3.06 7.59
C VAL A 45 12.76 -2.32 8.84
N SER A 46 12.29 -3.05 9.85
CA SER A 46 11.96 -2.48 11.17
C SER A 46 13.20 -1.96 11.88
N ALA A 47 14.30 -2.71 11.86
CA ALA A 47 15.58 -2.26 12.42
C ALA A 47 16.16 -1.03 11.70
N LEU A 48 15.81 -0.83 10.42
CA LEU A 48 16.14 0.36 9.63
C LEU A 48 15.17 1.55 9.85
N GLY A 49 14.13 1.37 10.67
CA GLY A 49 13.17 2.41 11.01
C GLY A 49 12.12 2.70 9.92
N TRP A 50 11.91 1.78 8.94
CA TRP A 50 10.91 2.02 7.90
C TRP A 50 9.48 2.19 8.44
N PRO A 51 9.01 1.43 9.44
CA PRO A 51 7.71 1.68 10.05
C PRO A 51 7.60 3.04 10.76
N ALA A 52 8.72 3.57 11.27
CA ALA A 52 8.80 4.87 11.94
C ALA A 52 8.84 6.07 10.98
N LEU A 53 8.91 5.83 9.65
CA LEU A 53 9.17 6.86 8.66
C LEU A 53 8.20 8.05 8.75
N SER A 54 6.91 7.77 8.94
CA SER A 54 5.84 8.77 9.05
C SER A 54 5.49 9.17 10.51
N VAL A 55 6.01 8.48 11.51
CA VAL A 55 5.81 8.83 12.91
C VAL A 55 6.49 10.17 13.20
N SER A 56 5.80 11.10 13.87
CA SER A 56 6.36 12.42 14.21
C SER A 56 7.60 12.31 15.09
N GLU A 57 8.54 13.24 14.95
CA GLU A 57 9.76 13.30 15.78
C GLU A 57 9.43 13.42 17.27
N ALA A 58 8.34 14.14 17.61
CA ALA A 58 7.87 14.27 18.98
C ALA A 58 7.48 12.94 19.62
N MET A 59 7.14 11.92 18.82
CA MET A 59 6.79 10.58 19.24
C MET A 59 7.90 9.54 18.98
N GLY A 60 9.12 10.02 18.69
CA GLY A 60 10.30 9.18 18.51
C GLY A 60 10.45 8.59 17.10
N GLY A 61 9.70 9.09 16.11
CA GLY A 61 9.81 8.70 14.72
C GLY A 61 10.76 9.59 13.91
N LEU A 62 10.72 9.41 12.58
CA LEU A 62 11.56 10.15 11.64
C LEU A 62 10.87 11.41 11.08
N GLY A 63 9.56 11.57 11.28
CA GLY A 63 8.80 12.76 10.85
C GLY A 63 8.81 13.02 9.35
N MET A 64 9.12 12.00 8.54
CA MET A 64 9.22 12.15 7.09
C MET A 64 7.85 12.25 6.45
N GLY A 65 7.68 13.22 5.57
CA GLY A 65 6.42 13.50 4.92
C GLY A 65 5.99 12.46 3.87
N THR A 66 4.88 12.75 3.20
CA THR A 66 4.25 11.84 2.23
C THR A 66 5.16 11.50 1.05
N GLN A 67 6.09 12.39 0.65
CA GLN A 67 7.07 12.12 -0.42
C GLN A 67 8.00 10.96 -0.06
N ALA A 68 8.50 10.90 1.18
CA ALA A 68 9.36 9.81 1.64
C ALA A 68 8.60 8.48 1.71
N THR A 69 7.36 8.50 2.20
CA THR A 69 6.52 7.29 2.23
C THR A 69 6.15 6.81 0.82
N ALA A 70 5.92 7.72 -0.13
CA ALA A 70 5.70 7.37 -1.54
C ALA A 70 6.94 6.71 -2.15
N ALA A 71 8.15 7.26 -1.92
CA ALA A 71 9.40 6.67 -2.39
C ALA A 71 9.62 5.25 -1.82
N LEU A 72 9.31 5.04 -0.53
CA LEU A 72 9.37 3.72 0.08
C LEU A 72 8.38 2.75 -0.59
N HIS A 73 7.12 3.16 -0.79
CA HIS A 73 6.13 2.29 -1.43
C HIS A 73 6.46 2.00 -2.90
N GLU A 74 7.09 2.92 -3.62
CA GLU A 74 7.60 2.66 -4.97
C GLU A 74 8.69 1.57 -4.95
N ALA A 75 9.65 1.65 -4.04
CA ALA A 75 10.70 0.64 -3.90
C ALA A 75 10.12 -0.74 -3.50
N VAL A 76 9.15 -0.78 -2.57
CA VAL A 76 8.43 -2.00 -2.17
C VAL A 76 7.66 -2.59 -3.34
N GLY A 77 7.01 -1.77 -4.16
CA GLY A 77 6.33 -2.17 -5.38
C GLY A 77 7.27 -2.70 -6.45
N TYR A 78 8.42 -2.04 -6.64
CA TYR A 78 9.47 -2.47 -7.57
C TYR A 78 10.00 -3.86 -7.21
N ALA A 79 10.25 -4.12 -5.94
CA ALA A 79 10.71 -5.42 -5.44
C ALA A 79 9.58 -6.46 -5.31
N ALA A 80 8.31 -6.07 -5.47
CA ALA A 80 7.14 -6.89 -5.13
C ALA A 80 7.22 -7.48 -3.71
N ALA A 81 7.77 -6.71 -2.75
CA ALA A 81 8.04 -7.19 -1.41
C ALA A 81 6.73 -7.32 -0.59
N PRO A 82 6.52 -8.47 0.09
CA PRO A 82 5.31 -8.74 0.88
C PRO A 82 5.44 -8.19 2.31
N LEU A 83 5.45 -6.87 2.43
CA LEU A 83 5.59 -6.14 3.69
C LEU A 83 4.27 -5.46 4.09
N PRO A 84 3.79 -5.60 5.34
CA PRO A 84 2.58 -4.97 5.85
C PRO A 84 2.81 -3.50 6.26
N LEU A 85 3.44 -2.71 5.38
CA LEU A 85 3.80 -1.31 5.66
C LEU A 85 2.61 -0.36 5.55
N LEU A 86 1.74 -0.54 4.55
CA LEU A 86 0.63 0.39 4.31
C LEU A 86 -0.32 0.45 5.51
N GLY A 87 -0.78 -0.70 6.01
CA GLY A 87 -1.65 -0.75 7.18
C GLY A 87 -1.01 -0.13 8.41
N THR A 88 0.29 -0.38 8.64
CA THR A 88 1.05 0.20 9.76
C THR A 88 1.16 1.73 9.65
N MET A 89 1.47 2.26 8.45
CA MET A 89 1.56 3.71 8.23
C MET A 89 0.20 4.42 8.36
N LEU A 90 -0.88 3.81 7.87
CA LEU A 90 -2.22 4.36 8.06
C LEU A 90 -2.64 4.36 9.53
N ALA A 91 -2.26 3.32 10.31
CA ALA A 91 -2.51 3.27 11.74
C ALA A 91 -1.76 4.37 12.51
N VAL A 92 -0.53 4.69 12.11
CA VAL A 92 0.22 5.83 12.65
C VAL A 92 -0.53 7.14 12.41
N ALA A 93 -0.92 7.42 11.17
CA ALA A 93 -1.66 8.64 10.81
C ALA A 93 -2.98 8.75 11.58
N LEU A 94 -3.70 7.64 11.73
CA LEU A 94 -4.94 7.57 12.49
C LEU A 94 -4.71 7.85 13.99
N LEU A 95 -3.69 7.25 14.60
CA LEU A 95 -3.36 7.49 16.01
C LEU A 95 -2.90 8.93 16.24
N GLU A 96 -2.10 9.50 15.36
CA GLU A 96 -1.65 10.89 15.51
C GLU A 96 -2.82 11.88 15.41
N ALA A 97 -3.81 11.59 14.56
CA ALA A 97 -4.98 12.46 14.37
C ALA A 97 -6.06 12.28 15.45
N ALA A 98 -6.33 11.05 15.88
CA ALA A 98 -7.48 10.73 16.73
C ALA A 98 -7.14 10.12 18.09
N GLY A 99 -5.90 9.72 18.32
CA GLY A 99 -5.47 9.13 19.59
C GLY A 99 -5.30 10.17 20.70
N SER A 100 -5.73 9.84 21.92
CA SER A 100 -5.35 10.57 23.13
C SER A 100 -3.86 10.42 23.42
N GLY A 101 -3.29 11.30 24.26
CA GLY A 101 -1.89 11.19 24.69
C GLY A 101 -1.52 9.80 25.18
N ALA A 102 -2.33 9.22 26.06
CA ALA A 102 -2.11 7.88 26.60
C ALA A 102 -2.17 6.78 25.52
N GLN A 103 -3.07 6.91 24.53
CA GLN A 103 -3.15 5.94 23.42
C GLN A 103 -1.93 6.05 22.49
N LYS A 104 -1.46 7.27 22.21
CA LYS A 104 -0.23 7.50 21.44
C LYS A 104 0.99 6.89 22.12
N GLU A 105 1.19 7.16 23.41
CA GLU A 105 2.27 6.58 24.20
C GLU A 105 2.23 5.04 24.23
N LEU A 106 1.02 4.47 24.30
CA LEU A 106 0.84 3.02 24.38
C LEU A 106 1.09 2.31 23.03
N LEU A 107 0.65 2.89 21.91
CA LEU A 107 0.54 2.17 20.65
C LEU A 107 1.58 2.61 19.61
N LEU A 108 2.04 3.87 19.61
CA LEU A 108 2.94 4.36 18.56
C LEU A 108 4.34 3.75 18.64
N SER A 109 4.86 3.45 19.82
CA SER A 109 6.21 2.89 19.94
C SER A 109 6.31 1.53 19.24
N GLY A 110 5.31 0.65 19.47
CA GLY A 110 5.28 -0.67 18.83
C GLY A 110 5.04 -0.63 17.32
N LEU A 111 4.32 0.39 16.83
CA LEU A 111 4.20 0.62 15.37
C LEU A 111 5.50 1.15 14.78
N ALA A 112 6.19 2.05 15.48
CA ALA A 112 7.44 2.66 15.02
C ALA A 112 8.61 1.67 14.99
N ASP A 113 8.73 0.81 16.00
CA ASP A 113 9.80 -0.21 16.03
C ASP A 113 9.45 -1.49 15.27
N GLY A 114 8.23 -1.58 14.70
CA GLY A 114 7.75 -2.71 13.91
C GLY A 114 7.39 -3.97 14.72
N SER A 115 7.44 -3.93 16.05
CA SER A 115 6.96 -5.02 16.91
C SER A 115 5.44 -5.20 16.79
N THR A 116 4.71 -4.12 16.48
CA THR A 116 3.29 -4.12 16.15
C THR A 116 3.09 -3.93 14.66
N ARG A 117 2.48 -4.89 14.00
CA ARG A 117 1.96 -4.76 12.63
C ARG A 117 0.49 -4.41 12.70
N ALA A 118 0.08 -3.40 11.96
CA ALA A 118 -1.31 -2.98 11.97
C ALA A 118 -2.00 -3.17 10.62
N CYS A 119 -3.31 -3.36 10.67
CA CYS A 119 -4.19 -3.16 9.54
C CYS A 119 -5.21 -2.06 9.84
N VAL A 120 -5.72 -1.42 8.79
CA VAL A 120 -6.75 -0.39 8.89
C VAL A 120 -7.87 -0.75 7.92
N SER A 121 -9.13 -0.84 8.42
CA SER A 121 -10.29 -1.05 7.56
C SER A 121 -10.48 0.16 6.63
N GLN A 122 -11.08 -0.07 5.48
CA GLN A 122 -11.31 1.03 4.54
C GLN A 122 -12.35 2.01 5.13
N PRO A 123 -12.15 3.33 5.01
CA PRO A 123 -13.11 4.31 5.52
C PRO A 123 -14.52 4.20 4.89
N SER A 124 -14.61 3.62 3.70
CA SER A 124 -15.87 3.38 2.98
C SER A 124 -16.62 2.13 3.41
N ASP A 125 -16.04 1.28 4.27
CA ASP A 125 -16.68 0.08 4.76
C ASP A 125 -17.89 0.43 5.64
N THR A 126 -18.89 -0.46 5.65
CA THR A 126 -20.01 -0.34 6.57
C THR A 126 -19.49 -0.35 8.00
N PRO A 127 -19.71 0.71 8.79
CA PRO A 127 -19.13 0.80 10.11
C PRO A 127 -19.73 -0.26 11.04
N LEU A 128 -18.85 -0.84 11.86
CA LEU A 128 -19.25 -1.68 12.98
C LEU A 128 -20.02 -0.84 13.99
N ASN A 129 -20.97 -1.46 14.70
CA ASN A 129 -21.71 -0.77 15.77
C ASN A 129 -21.24 -1.24 17.15
N VAL A 130 -20.82 -0.31 18.00
CA VAL A 130 -20.46 -0.59 19.40
C VAL A 130 -21.71 -0.43 20.25
N ASP A 131 -22.23 -1.54 20.78
CA ASP A 131 -23.35 -1.56 21.71
C ASP A 131 -22.83 -1.65 23.16
N GLY A 132 -22.95 -0.56 23.90
CA GLY A 132 -22.39 -0.44 25.24
C GLY A 132 -20.86 -0.57 25.23
N GLN A 133 -20.37 -1.74 25.68
CA GLN A 133 -18.94 -2.13 25.67
C GLN A 133 -18.68 -3.38 24.83
N THR A 134 -19.62 -3.74 23.95
CA THR A 134 -19.55 -4.98 23.18
C THR A 134 -19.53 -4.66 21.69
N LEU A 135 -18.66 -5.35 20.96
CA LEU A 135 -18.50 -5.25 19.51
C LEU A 135 -18.80 -6.58 18.84
N ASN A 136 -19.71 -6.54 17.87
CA ASN A 136 -20.05 -7.69 17.02
C ASN A 136 -20.06 -7.26 15.56
N GLY A 137 -19.71 -8.17 14.66
CA GLY A 137 -19.80 -7.96 13.22
C GLY A 137 -18.65 -8.58 12.46
N THR A 138 -18.60 -8.30 11.16
CA THR A 138 -17.54 -8.78 10.27
C THR A 138 -17.14 -7.65 9.34
N VAL A 139 -15.85 -7.43 9.20
CA VAL A 139 -15.26 -6.55 8.18
C VAL A 139 -14.50 -7.43 7.19
N VAL A 140 -14.76 -7.23 5.90
CA VAL A 140 -14.15 -8.02 4.82
C VAL A 140 -13.11 -7.19 4.06
N ASP A 141 -12.27 -7.87 3.29
CA ASP A 141 -11.29 -7.26 2.39
C ASP A 141 -10.31 -6.29 3.07
N VAL A 142 -9.97 -6.58 4.35
CA VAL A 142 -9.02 -5.76 5.10
C VAL A 142 -7.59 -6.16 4.74
N LEU A 143 -6.86 -5.20 4.17
CA LEU A 143 -5.45 -5.38 3.82
C LEU A 143 -4.63 -5.65 5.09
N ASP A 144 -3.76 -6.64 5.02
CA ASP A 144 -2.85 -7.09 6.08
C ASP A 144 -3.53 -7.63 7.37
N ALA A 145 -4.87 -7.77 7.43
CA ALA A 145 -5.55 -8.30 8.63
C ALA A 145 -5.03 -9.66 9.09
N PRO A 146 -4.73 -10.65 8.21
CA PRO A 146 -4.23 -11.95 8.64
C PRO A 146 -2.85 -11.95 9.29
N VAL A 147 -2.09 -10.85 9.15
CA VAL A 147 -0.72 -10.72 9.67
C VAL A 147 -0.58 -9.60 10.70
N ALA A 148 -1.64 -8.81 10.88
CA ALA A 148 -1.67 -7.74 11.87
C ALA A 148 -1.73 -8.29 13.29
N SER A 149 -1.07 -7.62 14.22
CA SER A 149 -1.23 -7.81 15.66
C SER A 149 -2.17 -6.78 16.29
N MET A 150 -2.47 -5.70 15.54
CA MET A 150 -3.41 -4.65 15.94
C MET A 150 -4.33 -4.30 14.78
N LEU A 151 -5.64 -4.26 15.05
CA LEU A 151 -6.69 -4.00 14.06
C LEU A 151 -7.27 -2.60 14.32
N PHE A 152 -7.21 -1.71 13.33
CA PHE A 152 -7.87 -0.41 13.36
C PHE A 152 -9.12 -0.47 12.51
N LEU A 153 -10.27 -0.46 13.17
CA LEU A 153 -11.56 -0.71 12.54
C LEU A 153 -12.49 0.49 12.66
N ARG A 154 -13.11 0.87 11.55
CA ARG A 154 -14.12 1.93 11.52
C ARG A 154 -15.38 1.47 12.21
N ALA A 155 -15.92 2.28 13.14
CA ALA A 155 -17.11 1.93 13.89
C ALA A 155 -17.99 3.16 14.16
N GLU A 156 -19.23 2.89 14.59
CA GLU A 156 -20.13 3.88 15.19
C GLU A 156 -20.38 3.54 16.66
N ARG A 157 -20.41 4.57 17.50
CA ARG A 157 -20.80 4.48 18.90
C ARG A 157 -21.76 5.60 19.24
N ALA A 158 -22.99 5.24 19.66
CA ALA A 158 -24.06 6.20 19.95
C ALA A 158 -24.29 7.22 18.80
N GLY A 159 -24.29 6.75 17.55
CA GLY A 159 -24.47 7.57 16.35
C GLY A 159 -23.30 8.47 15.99
N LYS A 160 -22.14 8.30 16.63
CA LYS A 160 -20.91 9.02 16.29
C LYS A 160 -19.88 8.08 15.70
N ALA A 161 -19.21 8.58 14.68
CA ALA A 161 -18.11 7.88 14.03
C ALA A 161 -16.88 7.82 14.98
N VAL A 162 -16.33 6.63 15.13
CA VAL A 162 -15.12 6.35 15.93
C VAL A 162 -14.24 5.35 15.17
N TRP A 163 -12.99 5.25 15.61
CA TRP A 163 -12.09 4.17 15.21
C TRP A 163 -11.77 3.32 16.45
N LEU A 164 -11.61 2.02 16.23
CA LEU A 164 -11.29 1.06 17.28
C LEU A 164 -9.91 0.50 17.04
N ALA A 165 -9.06 0.51 18.06
CA ALA A 165 -7.77 -0.17 18.08
C ALA A 165 -7.91 -1.47 18.88
N ILE A 166 -8.08 -2.60 18.20
CA ILE A 166 -8.36 -3.91 18.82
C ILE A 166 -7.15 -4.84 18.61
N PRO A 167 -6.58 -5.45 19.67
CA PRO A 167 -5.58 -6.50 19.52
C PRO A 167 -6.14 -7.67 18.72
N ALA A 168 -5.38 -8.19 17.76
CA ALA A 168 -5.83 -9.30 16.92
C ALA A 168 -6.01 -10.62 17.68
N ASP A 169 -5.37 -10.75 18.85
CA ASP A 169 -5.49 -11.89 19.75
C ASP A 169 -6.55 -11.69 20.87
N ALA A 170 -7.31 -10.58 20.83
CA ALA A 170 -8.37 -10.33 21.80
C ALA A 170 -9.45 -11.41 21.72
N GLN A 171 -10.04 -11.74 22.88
CA GLN A 171 -11.10 -12.74 22.96
C GLN A 171 -12.29 -12.34 22.07
N GLY A 172 -12.71 -13.25 21.22
CA GLY A 172 -13.83 -13.04 20.29
C GLY A 172 -13.38 -12.46 18.94
N VAL A 173 -12.11 -12.17 18.72
CA VAL A 173 -11.55 -11.78 17.42
C VAL A 173 -11.07 -13.01 16.67
N SER A 174 -11.37 -13.08 15.39
CA SER A 174 -10.76 -14.03 14.47
C SER A 174 -10.53 -13.39 13.11
N THR A 175 -9.44 -13.77 12.46
CA THR A 175 -9.09 -13.32 11.12
C THR A 175 -9.00 -14.51 10.18
N GLU A 176 -9.54 -14.37 8.97
CA GLU A 176 -9.46 -15.41 7.95
C GLU A 176 -8.83 -14.82 6.69
N ARG A 177 -7.80 -15.50 6.15
CA ARG A 177 -7.11 -15.08 4.93
C ARG A 177 -7.97 -15.33 3.70
N ALA A 178 -8.14 -14.33 2.86
CA ALA A 178 -8.76 -14.49 1.55
C ALA A 178 -7.82 -15.18 0.55
N LEU A 179 -8.37 -16.00 -0.32
CA LEU A 179 -7.64 -16.58 -1.44
C LEU A 179 -7.49 -15.54 -2.55
N LEU A 180 -6.28 -15.03 -2.75
CA LEU A 180 -5.98 -13.99 -3.73
C LEU A 180 -5.20 -14.53 -4.92
N ALA A 181 -5.38 -13.90 -6.08
CA ALA A 181 -4.51 -14.09 -7.23
C ALA A 181 -3.10 -13.52 -6.96
N ASP A 182 -3.02 -12.36 -6.30
CA ASP A 182 -1.75 -11.79 -5.80
C ASP A 182 -1.38 -12.42 -4.47
N THR A 183 -0.32 -13.19 -4.46
CA THR A 183 0.22 -13.85 -3.26
C THR A 183 1.27 -12.99 -2.54
N THR A 184 1.65 -11.83 -3.09
CA THR A 184 2.60 -10.90 -2.48
C THR A 184 1.95 -9.92 -1.50
N ARG A 185 0.62 -9.99 -1.33
CA ARG A 185 -0.14 -9.26 -0.31
C ARG A 185 -1.03 -10.20 0.48
N SER A 186 -1.40 -9.79 1.68
CA SER A 186 -2.31 -10.51 2.55
C SER A 186 -3.58 -9.69 2.74
N ILE A 187 -4.73 -10.26 2.43
CA ILE A 187 -6.05 -9.66 2.68
C ILE A 187 -6.89 -10.69 3.41
N GLY A 188 -7.77 -10.24 4.28
CA GLY A 188 -8.66 -11.14 5.00
C GLY A 188 -9.89 -10.47 5.54
N SER A 189 -10.74 -11.28 6.14
CA SER A 189 -11.86 -10.83 6.96
C SER A 189 -11.49 -10.80 8.43
N VAL A 190 -12.14 -9.91 9.17
CA VAL A 190 -12.07 -9.80 10.64
C VAL A 190 -13.46 -10.07 11.18
N ALA A 191 -13.64 -11.17 11.87
CA ALA A 191 -14.90 -11.48 12.56
C ALA A 191 -14.76 -11.18 14.06
N LEU A 192 -15.77 -10.53 14.61
CA LEU A 192 -15.84 -10.02 15.98
C LEU A 192 -17.09 -10.61 16.64
N ASN A 193 -16.89 -11.33 17.73
CA ASN A 193 -17.97 -11.99 18.45
C ASN A 193 -17.87 -11.67 19.94
N ASN A 194 -18.75 -10.78 20.43
CA ASN A 194 -18.76 -10.30 21.81
C ASN A 194 -17.41 -9.74 22.28
N VAL A 195 -16.70 -9.03 21.42
CA VAL A 195 -15.41 -8.41 21.77
C VAL A 195 -15.64 -7.27 22.73
N SER A 196 -14.92 -7.28 23.86
CA SER A 196 -14.98 -6.19 24.85
C SER A 196 -14.24 -4.95 24.35
N VAL A 197 -14.88 -3.79 24.42
CA VAL A 197 -14.33 -2.51 23.97
C VAL A 197 -14.34 -1.52 25.13
N ASP A 198 -13.16 -1.29 25.68
CA ASP A 198 -12.92 -0.27 26.70
C ASP A 198 -12.55 1.08 26.09
N SER A 199 -12.55 2.12 26.91
CA SER A 199 -12.22 3.49 26.45
C SER A 199 -10.83 3.60 25.82
N VAL A 200 -9.88 2.76 26.23
CA VAL A 200 -8.51 2.71 25.66
C VAL A 200 -8.52 2.25 24.19
N HIS A 201 -9.49 1.49 23.78
CA HIS A 201 -9.62 0.99 22.43
C HIS A 201 -10.30 1.98 21.45
N ILE A 202 -10.90 3.07 21.97
CA ILE A 202 -11.76 3.97 21.20
C ILE A 202 -11.00 5.26 20.89
N LEU A 203 -10.77 5.50 19.58
CA LEU A 203 -10.20 6.72 19.07
C LEU A 203 -11.33 7.60 18.53
N VAL A 204 -11.39 8.84 19.01
CA VAL A 204 -12.47 9.78 18.66
C VAL A 204 -11.89 10.91 17.83
N PRO A 205 -12.07 10.90 16.51
CA PRO A 205 -11.58 11.99 15.67
C PRO A 205 -12.36 13.28 15.93
N ALA A 206 -11.67 14.41 15.87
CA ALA A 206 -12.30 15.73 15.95
C ALA A 206 -13.20 16.00 14.73
N ASP A 207 -12.73 15.60 13.54
CA ASP A 207 -13.48 15.59 12.28
C ASP A 207 -13.31 14.21 11.63
N PRO A 208 -14.34 13.34 11.73
CA PRO A 208 -14.30 12.00 11.13
C PRO A 208 -14.16 12.00 9.61
N VAL A 209 -14.81 12.97 8.93
CA VAL A 209 -14.78 13.04 7.48
C VAL A 209 -13.40 13.47 6.98
N ALA A 210 -12.80 14.46 7.62
CA ALA A 210 -11.45 14.89 7.29
C ALA A 210 -10.43 13.77 7.53
N LEU A 211 -10.55 13.01 8.63
CA LEU A 211 -9.68 11.86 8.90
C LEU A 211 -9.85 10.74 7.87
N ASP A 212 -11.10 10.36 7.56
CA ASP A 212 -11.39 9.33 6.56
C ASP A 212 -10.84 9.75 5.17
N ASN A 213 -10.92 11.03 4.81
CA ASN A 213 -10.33 11.59 3.59
C ASN A 213 -8.80 11.54 3.61
N GLU A 214 -8.16 11.84 4.73
CA GLU A 214 -6.71 11.79 4.87
C GLU A 214 -6.18 10.35 4.77
N LEU A 215 -6.82 9.39 5.44
CA LEU A 215 -6.46 7.97 5.32
C LEU A 215 -6.60 7.48 3.88
N LEU A 216 -7.66 7.89 3.18
CA LEU A 216 -7.85 7.56 1.76
C LEU A 216 -6.77 8.22 0.88
N ARG A 217 -6.41 9.49 1.15
CA ARG A 217 -5.35 10.21 0.44
C ARG A 217 -4.01 9.49 0.55
N LEU A 218 -3.61 9.13 1.78
CA LEU A 218 -2.36 8.42 2.06
C LEU A 218 -2.34 7.04 1.39
N ALA A 219 -3.43 6.28 1.51
CA ALA A 219 -3.55 4.98 0.85
C ALA A 219 -3.49 5.10 -0.68
N ALA A 220 -4.14 6.11 -1.27
CA ALA A 220 -4.13 6.33 -2.71
C ALA A 220 -2.72 6.62 -3.23
N ILE A 221 -1.95 7.47 -2.55
CA ILE A 221 -0.57 7.80 -2.92
C ILE A 221 0.31 6.55 -2.81
N ALA A 222 0.24 5.82 -1.70
CA ALA A 222 1.04 4.63 -1.46
C ALA A 222 0.76 3.52 -2.51
N LEU A 223 -0.52 3.28 -2.85
CA LEU A 223 -0.91 2.30 -3.86
C LEU A 223 -0.53 2.72 -5.28
N ALA A 224 -0.57 4.03 -5.58
CA ALA A 224 -0.07 4.56 -6.85
C ALA A 224 1.44 4.39 -6.97
N ALA A 225 2.19 4.70 -5.92
CA ALA A 225 3.64 4.55 -5.87
C ALA A 225 4.06 3.07 -6.00
N ASP A 226 3.42 2.16 -5.26
CA ASP A 226 3.64 0.71 -5.37
C ASP A 226 3.36 0.20 -6.80
N ALA A 227 2.29 0.64 -7.42
CA ALA A 227 1.96 0.27 -8.80
C ALA A 227 2.99 0.82 -9.80
N LEU A 228 3.46 2.05 -9.62
CA LEU A 228 4.51 2.66 -10.44
C LEU A 228 5.82 1.85 -10.36
N GLY A 229 6.24 1.50 -9.14
CA GLY A 229 7.41 0.66 -8.90
C GLY A 229 7.30 -0.68 -9.60
N GLY A 230 6.16 -1.38 -9.41
CA GLY A 230 5.90 -2.67 -10.07
C GLY A 230 5.86 -2.58 -11.59
N GLY A 231 5.28 -1.51 -12.15
CA GLY A 231 5.27 -1.23 -13.59
C GLY A 231 6.68 -1.05 -14.17
N ASN A 232 7.53 -0.29 -13.48
CA ASN A 232 8.94 -0.11 -13.86
C ASN A 232 9.72 -1.44 -13.78
N ALA A 233 9.55 -2.20 -12.70
CA ALA A 233 10.24 -3.47 -12.50
C ALA A 233 9.93 -4.49 -13.60
N VAL A 234 8.65 -4.67 -13.94
CA VAL A 234 8.25 -5.62 -14.98
C VAL A 234 8.71 -5.17 -16.37
N LEU A 235 8.74 -3.86 -16.64
CA LEU A 235 9.25 -3.33 -17.89
C LEU A 235 10.75 -3.57 -18.03
N VAL A 236 11.54 -3.32 -16.98
CA VAL A 236 12.99 -3.60 -16.94
C VAL A 236 13.25 -5.09 -17.19
N ALA A 237 12.55 -5.98 -16.47
CA ALA A 237 12.67 -7.43 -16.67
C ALA A 237 12.34 -7.87 -18.10
N THR A 238 11.33 -7.23 -18.71
CA THR A 238 10.94 -7.49 -20.09
C THR A 238 12.02 -7.04 -21.07
N ILE A 239 12.61 -5.86 -20.86
CA ILE A 239 13.73 -5.36 -21.69
C ILE A 239 14.93 -6.31 -21.63
N GLU A 240 15.28 -6.81 -20.43
CA GLU A 240 16.35 -7.80 -20.26
C GLU A 240 16.04 -9.08 -21.06
N TYR A 241 14.82 -9.60 -20.96
CA TYR A 241 14.39 -10.77 -21.73
C TYR A 241 14.46 -10.53 -23.25
N LEU A 242 13.96 -9.39 -23.74
CA LEU A 242 13.99 -9.06 -25.16
C LEU A 242 15.41 -8.95 -25.74
N LYS A 243 16.42 -8.60 -24.91
CA LYS A 243 17.83 -8.49 -25.30
C LYS A 243 18.51 -9.84 -25.50
N ILE A 244 18.01 -10.90 -24.87
CA ILE A 244 18.65 -12.23 -24.91
C ILE A 244 17.83 -13.27 -25.68
N ARG A 245 16.51 -13.08 -25.81
CA ARG A 245 15.64 -14.05 -26.49
C ARG A 245 15.82 -13.97 -28.02
N GLU A 246 16.12 -15.10 -28.64
CA GLU A 246 16.25 -15.20 -30.09
C GLU A 246 15.04 -15.90 -30.73
N GLN A 247 14.52 -15.33 -31.80
CA GLN A 247 13.50 -15.88 -32.67
C GLN A 247 13.67 -15.26 -34.07
N PHE A 248 13.26 -15.99 -35.14
CA PHE A 248 13.38 -15.54 -36.52
C PHE A 248 14.82 -15.17 -36.91
N GLY A 249 15.80 -15.93 -36.38
CA GLY A 249 17.23 -15.79 -36.69
C GLY A 249 17.92 -14.58 -36.07
N ARG A 250 17.31 -13.89 -35.09
CA ARG A 250 17.90 -12.75 -34.36
C ARG A 250 17.27 -12.52 -33.00
N VAL A 251 17.93 -11.71 -32.17
CA VAL A 251 17.41 -11.25 -30.89
C VAL A 251 16.13 -10.46 -31.11
N ILE A 252 15.03 -10.84 -30.39
CA ILE A 252 13.71 -10.25 -30.63
C ILE A 252 13.65 -8.77 -30.27
N GLY A 253 14.45 -8.27 -29.33
CA GLY A 253 14.61 -6.85 -29.04
C GLY A 253 15.15 -6.01 -30.21
N SER A 254 15.63 -6.62 -31.28
CA SER A 254 16.02 -5.92 -32.50
C SER A 254 14.85 -5.46 -33.37
N PHE A 255 13.64 -6.03 -33.17
CA PHE A 255 12.44 -5.66 -33.93
C PHE A 255 11.90 -4.29 -33.51
N GLN A 256 11.70 -3.36 -34.46
CA GLN A 256 11.22 -2.01 -34.19
C GLN A 256 9.86 -1.99 -33.50
N ALA A 257 8.93 -2.87 -33.90
CA ALA A 257 7.61 -2.96 -33.28
C ALA A 257 7.68 -3.22 -31.77
N LEU A 258 8.65 -4.03 -31.29
CA LEU A 258 8.83 -4.28 -29.86
C LEU A 258 9.52 -3.11 -29.16
N LYS A 259 10.49 -2.46 -29.82
CA LYS A 259 11.15 -1.25 -29.30
C LYS A 259 10.15 -0.11 -29.08
N HIS A 260 9.25 0.13 -30.02
CA HIS A 260 8.23 1.17 -29.92
C HIS A 260 7.30 0.91 -28.74
N ARG A 261 6.79 -0.33 -28.59
CA ARG A 261 5.93 -0.71 -27.46
C ARG A 261 6.61 -0.46 -26.10
N VAL A 262 7.87 -0.87 -25.97
CA VAL A 262 8.66 -0.65 -24.75
C VAL A 262 8.86 0.85 -24.48
N ALA A 263 9.16 1.64 -25.52
CA ALA A 263 9.33 3.08 -25.40
C ALA A 263 8.02 3.79 -24.99
N ASP A 264 6.88 3.39 -25.57
CA ASP A 264 5.57 3.92 -25.20
C ASP A 264 5.22 3.60 -23.75
N HIS A 265 5.50 2.38 -23.28
CA HIS A 265 5.31 2.01 -21.88
C HIS A 265 6.22 2.80 -20.93
N LYS A 266 7.48 3.01 -21.30
CA LYS A 266 8.40 3.82 -20.50
C LYS A 266 7.92 5.26 -20.40
N ALA A 267 7.49 5.85 -21.52
CA ALA A 267 6.94 7.22 -21.55
C ALA A 267 5.68 7.34 -20.68
N ALA A 268 4.77 6.35 -20.72
CA ALA A 268 3.57 6.33 -19.90
C ALA A 268 3.89 6.23 -18.40
N LEU A 269 4.87 5.41 -18.01
CA LEU A 269 5.31 5.29 -16.60
C LEU A 269 6.00 6.56 -16.11
N GLU A 270 6.81 7.24 -16.95
CA GLU A 270 7.42 8.53 -16.58
C GLU A 270 6.38 9.63 -16.40
N ALA A 271 5.37 9.70 -17.27
CA ALA A 271 4.25 10.62 -17.08
C ALA A 271 3.45 10.30 -15.80
N ALA A 272 3.25 9.00 -15.49
CA ALA A 272 2.58 8.55 -14.28
C ALA A 272 3.37 8.90 -13.01
N ARG A 273 4.71 8.88 -13.05
CA ARG A 273 5.59 9.32 -11.97
C ARG A 273 5.28 10.75 -11.54
N GLY A 274 5.15 11.67 -12.49
CA GLY A 274 4.82 13.07 -12.21
C GLY A 274 3.51 13.25 -11.43
N LEU A 275 2.52 12.37 -11.64
CA LEU A 275 1.27 12.40 -10.86
C LEU A 275 1.48 11.94 -9.41
N VAL A 276 2.30 10.93 -9.18
CA VAL A 276 2.62 10.45 -7.82
C VAL A 276 3.40 11.52 -7.06
N GLU A 277 4.44 12.08 -7.67
CA GLU A 277 5.28 13.13 -7.08
C GLU A 277 4.45 14.37 -6.75
N PHE A 278 3.59 14.81 -7.67
CA PHE A 278 2.69 15.94 -7.46
C PHE A 278 1.75 15.70 -6.28
N ALA A 279 1.08 14.54 -6.23
CA ALA A 279 0.14 14.20 -5.16
C ALA A 279 0.85 14.06 -3.81
N ALA A 280 2.05 13.45 -3.77
CA ALA A 280 2.84 13.28 -2.56
C ALA A 280 3.45 14.59 -2.04
N GLY A 281 3.70 15.55 -2.93
CA GLY A 281 4.25 16.87 -2.58
C GLY A 281 3.22 17.89 -2.12
N MET A 282 1.91 17.58 -2.21
CA MET A 282 0.87 18.50 -1.75
C MET A 282 0.73 18.47 -0.23
N GLU A 283 0.56 19.65 0.36
CA GLU A 283 0.19 19.78 1.78
C GLU A 283 -1.16 19.11 2.05
N SER A 284 -1.28 18.40 3.17
CA SER A 284 -2.47 17.59 3.48
C SER A 284 -3.74 18.42 3.67
N ASP A 285 -3.63 19.68 4.09
CA ASP A 285 -4.73 20.63 4.29
C ASP A 285 -5.15 21.33 2.99
N SER A 286 -4.43 21.12 1.87
CA SER A 286 -4.82 21.67 0.58
C SER A 286 -6.14 21.06 0.10
N PRO A 287 -7.12 21.86 -0.32
CA PRO A 287 -8.40 21.37 -0.86
C PRO A 287 -8.24 20.40 -2.03
N GLN A 288 -7.14 20.52 -2.80
CA GLN A 288 -6.85 19.70 -3.96
C GLN A 288 -6.05 18.42 -3.62
N ALA A 289 -5.55 18.25 -2.38
CA ALA A 289 -4.66 17.14 -2.02
C ALA A 289 -5.31 15.77 -2.22
N LEU A 290 -6.57 15.61 -1.79
CA LEU A 290 -7.31 14.36 -2.00
C LEU A 290 -7.58 14.13 -3.49
N LEU A 291 -8.00 15.15 -4.23
CA LEU A 291 -8.26 15.08 -5.67
C LEU A 291 -7.02 14.60 -6.44
N ALA A 292 -5.84 15.17 -6.13
CA ALA A 292 -4.57 14.78 -6.73
C ALA A 292 -4.23 13.32 -6.44
N ALA A 293 -4.40 12.88 -5.18
CA ALA A 293 -4.13 11.51 -4.76
C ALA A 293 -5.04 10.49 -5.46
N LEU A 294 -6.35 10.75 -5.53
CA LEU A 294 -7.30 9.88 -6.23
C LEU A 294 -7.03 9.83 -7.73
N THR A 295 -6.67 10.98 -8.33
CA THR A 295 -6.27 11.05 -9.74
C THR A 295 -5.01 10.24 -10.00
N ALA A 296 -3.97 10.37 -9.16
CA ALA A 296 -2.76 9.58 -9.26
C ALA A 296 -3.09 8.09 -9.16
N LYS A 297 -3.83 7.67 -8.13
CA LYS A 297 -4.16 6.25 -7.92
C LYS A 297 -4.88 5.65 -9.13
N GLN A 298 -6.01 6.22 -9.54
CA GLN A 298 -6.81 5.63 -10.62
C GLN A 298 -6.06 5.58 -11.96
N HIS A 299 -5.17 6.56 -12.23
CA HIS A 299 -4.42 6.60 -13.48
C HIS A 299 -3.20 5.66 -13.44
N VAL A 300 -2.38 5.75 -12.39
CA VAL A 300 -1.10 5.03 -12.29
C VAL A 300 -1.33 3.52 -12.17
N THR A 301 -2.30 3.08 -11.35
CA THR A 301 -2.61 1.64 -11.22
C THR A 301 -3.10 1.04 -12.54
N ARG A 302 -3.88 1.78 -13.33
CA ARG A 302 -4.30 1.38 -14.67
C ARG A 302 -3.11 1.25 -15.62
N ILE A 303 -2.23 2.25 -15.67
CA ILE A 303 -1.02 2.22 -16.52
C ILE A 303 -0.14 1.03 -16.13
N ALA A 304 0.13 0.81 -14.85
CA ALA A 304 0.93 -0.32 -14.37
C ALA A 304 0.33 -1.68 -14.78
N ALA A 305 -0.99 -1.83 -14.69
CA ALA A 305 -1.68 -3.05 -15.11
C ALA A 305 -1.62 -3.25 -16.65
N GLU A 306 -1.73 -2.17 -17.43
CA GLU A 306 -1.57 -2.23 -18.90
C GLU A 306 -0.16 -2.62 -19.29
N VAL A 307 0.86 -1.99 -18.67
CA VAL A 307 2.27 -2.33 -18.89
C VAL A 307 2.55 -3.79 -18.53
N ALA A 308 2.13 -4.24 -17.34
CA ALA A 308 2.36 -5.62 -16.90
C ALA A 308 1.68 -6.65 -17.82
N ARG A 309 0.46 -6.39 -18.27
CA ARG A 309 -0.25 -7.24 -19.23
C ARG A 309 0.50 -7.33 -20.57
N ASP A 310 0.99 -6.20 -21.07
CA ASP A 310 1.75 -6.18 -22.32
C ASP A 310 3.12 -6.85 -22.17
N CYS A 311 3.77 -6.71 -21.02
CA CYS A 311 5.00 -7.43 -20.68
C CYS A 311 4.81 -8.95 -20.71
N ILE A 312 3.67 -9.48 -20.22
CA ILE A 312 3.32 -10.90 -20.37
C ILE A 312 3.30 -11.28 -21.86
N GLN A 313 2.63 -10.48 -22.69
CA GLN A 313 2.57 -10.73 -24.14
C GLN A 313 3.94 -10.70 -24.79
N LEU A 314 4.83 -9.78 -24.38
CA LEU A 314 6.20 -9.64 -24.89
C LEU A 314 7.11 -10.83 -24.52
N HIS A 315 6.83 -11.50 -23.40
CA HIS A 315 7.51 -12.76 -23.04
C HIS A 315 6.98 -13.98 -23.81
N GLY A 316 5.81 -13.88 -24.46
CA GLY A 316 5.15 -15.01 -25.12
C GLY A 316 4.72 -16.08 -24.11
N GLY A 317 4.78 -17.35 -24.48
CA GLY A 317 4.29 -18.46 -23.65
C GLY A 317 4.91 -18.56 -22.25
N VAL A 318 6.17 -18.16 -22.09
CA VAL A 318 6.85 -18.20 -20.78
C VAL A 318 6.35 -17.12 -19.82
N GLY A 319 5.76 -16.02 -20.32
CA GLY A 319 5.23 -14.94 -19.48
C GLY A 319 4.07 -15.34 -18.57
N PHE A 320 3.37 -16.44 -18.88
CA PHE A 320 2.31 -17.01 -18.05
C PHE A 320 2.79 -18.04 -17.05
N THR A 321 4.04 -18.48 -17.14
CA THR A 321 4.55 -19.51 -16.24
C THR A 321 4.91 -18.91 -14.89
N SER A 322 4.82 -19.70 -13.84
CA SER A 322 5.18 -19.28 -12.47
C SER A 322 6.68 -19.02 -12.28
N GLU A 323 7.50 -19.28 -13.30
CA GLU A 323 8.96 -19.08 -13.28
C GLU A 323 9.37 -17.65 -13.64
N TYR A 324 8.47 -16.88 -14.26
CA TYR A 324 8.72 -15.52 -14.71
C TYR A 324 7.88 -14.49 -13.93
N VAL A 325 8.45 -13.31 -13.74
CA VAL A 325 7.85 -12.26 -12.90
C VAL A 325 6.63 -11.51 -13.46
N PRO A 326 6.35 -11.44 -14.78
CA PRO A 326 5.31 -10.52 -15.28
C PRO A 326 3.93 -10.74 -14.67
N HIS A 327 3.56 -12.02 -14.41
CA HIS A 327 2.27 -12.32 -13.80
C HIS A 327 2.14 -11.83 -12.35
N ILE A 328 3.26 -11.75 -11.60
CA ILE A 328 3.28 -11.24 -10.21
C ILE A 328 2.89 -9.76 -10.22
N TYR A 329 3.56 -8.97 -11.05
CA TYR A 329 3.30 -7.53 -11.16
C TYR A 329 1.91 -7.21 -11.71
N LEU A 330 1.38 -8.00 -12.66
CA LEU A 330 0.00 -7.82 -13.13
C LEU A 330 -1.01 -8.06 -12.00
N LYS A 331 -0.86 -9.13 -11.23
CA LYS A 331 -1.74 -9.45 -10.11
C LYS A 331 -1.70 -8.37 -9.04
N ARG A 332 -0.50 -7.88 -8.68
CA ARG A 332 -0.30 -6.81 -7.70
C ARG A 332 -0.89 -5.48 -8.19
N ALA A 333 -0.67 -5.10 -9.45
CA ALA A 333 -1.26 -3.90 -10.03
C ALA A 333 -2.80 -3.96 -10.04
N LYS A 334 -3.39 -5.12 -10.36
CA LYS A 334 -4.84 -5.32 -10.30
C LYS A 334 -5.40 -5.24 -8.90
N LEU A 335 -4.68 -5.73 -7.91
CA LEU A 335 -5.07 -5.59 -6.52
C LEU A 335 -4.96 -4.13 -6.05
N ASN A 336 -3.88 -3.42 -6.40
CA ASN A 336 -3.73 -1.99 -6.12
C ASN A 336 -4.86 -1.15 -6.77
N GLU A 337 -5.36 -1.55 -7.94
CA GLU A 337 -6.52 -0.92 -8.61
C GLU A 337 -7.81 -1.09 -7.80
N ALA A 338 -7.99 -2.22 -7.11
CA ALA A 338 -9.19 -2.54 -6.35
C ALA A 338 -9.22 -1.95 -4.94
N LEU A 339 -8.07 -1.96 -4.23
CA LEU A 339 -7.96 -1.51 -2.85
C LEU A 339 -8.29 -0.01 -2.70
N PHE A 340 -8.97 0.35 -1.60
CA PHE A 340 -9.36 1.74 -1.28
C PHE A 340 -10.14 2.43 -2.41
N GLY A 341 -11.02 1.71 -3.04
CA GLY A 341 -11.89 2.15 -4.12
C GLY A 341 -11.40 1.72 -5.51
N THR A 342 -12.31 1.09 -6.24
CA THR A 342 -12.09 0.72 -7.65
C THR A 342 -12.04 1.98 -8.52
N ARG A 343 -11.52 1.84 -9.74
CA ARG A 343 -11.43 2.96 -10.70
C ARG A 343 -12.75 3.67 -10.92
N SER A 344 -13.89 2.97 -11.05
CA SER A 344 -15.19 3.62 -11.24
C SER A 344 -15.58 4.45 -10.02
N VAL A 345 -15.47 3.90 -8.82
CA VAL A 345 -15.77 4.61 -7.56
C VAL A 345 -14.91 5.87 -7.41
N LEU A 346 -13.63 5.78 -7.76
CA LEU A 346 -12.73 6.94 -7.68
C LEU A 346 -13.05 8.01 -8.72
N LEU A 347 -13.43 7.62 -9.93
CA LEU A 347 -13.82 8.57 -10.98
C LEU A 347 -15.12 9.30 -10.64
N ASP A 348 -16.12 8.60 -10.08
CA ASP A 348 -17.36 9.21 -9.61
C ASP A 348 -17.04 10.23 -8.50
N ARG A 349 -16.21 9.86 -7.52
CA ARG A 349 -15.79 10.77 -6.44
C ARG A 349 -15.00 11.99 -6.95
N ILE A 350 -14.10 11.79 -7.92
CA ILE A 350 -13.37 12.88 -8.57
C ILE A 350 -14.34 13.84 -9.27
N ALA A 351 -15.36 13.32 -9.98
CA ALA A 351 -16.37 14.13 -10.63
C ALA A 351 -17.15 14.98 -9.62
N ASP A 352 -17.64 14.35 -8.54
CA ASP A 352 -18.35 15.05 -7.45
C ASP A 352 -17.49 16.18 -6.83
N MET A 353 -16.19 15.93 -6.62
CA MET A 353 -15.27 16.95 -6.10
C MET A 353 -15.04 18.12 -7.06
N LEU A 354 -15.02 17.86 -8.37
CA LEU A 354 -14.85 18.89 -9.39
C LEU A 354 -16.13 19.73 -9.61
N GLU A 355 -17.32 19.12 -9.40
CA GLU A 355 -18.59 19.83 -9.48
C GLU A 355 -18.84 20.72 -8.25
N ALA A 356 -18.24 20.38 -7.09
CA ALA A 356 -18.36 21.13 -5.85
C ALA A 356 -17.36 22.30 -5.71
N ALA A 357 -16.34 22.37 -6.58
CA ALA A 357 -15.27 23.38 -6.56
C ALA A 357 -15.61 24.60 -7.40
#